data_f890aae0acbcdeb972b55d3f5a99f4b6
#
_entry.id   f890aae0acbcdeb972b55d3f5a99f4b6
#
_cell.length_a   1.000
_cell.length_b   1.000
_cell.length_c   1.000
_cell.angle_alpha   90.00
_cell.angle_beta   90.00
_cell.angle_gamma   90.00
#
_symmetry.space_group_name_H-M   'P 1'
#
loop_
_entity.id
_entity.type
_entity.pdbx_description
1 polymer ?
#
loop_
_entity_poly.entity_id
_entity_poly.type
_entity_poly.pdbx_seq_one_letter_code
_entity_poly.pdbx_strand_id
1 'polypeptide(L)'
;MRLDKFIAQQLGVSRAIAGREIRASRVTVDGDIVKDSAFKLQPEHQVEYDGNPLTQQNGPRYFMLNKPEGYVCSTDDPDHPTVLYFLDEPVVHKLHAAGRLDIDTTGLVLMTDDGQWSHRITSPRHHCEKTYRVTLESPVSDDTAEQFAKGVQLHNEKDLTKPAVLEIITPTDVRLTISEGRYHQVKRMFAAVGNHVVGLHRERIGAIELDPDLAPGEYRPLTEEEIASVGLPSR
;
A
#
# COMPACT_ATOMS: atom_id res chain seq x y z
N MET A 1 21.22 5.00 -16.28
CA MET A 1 21.19 5.74 -14.98
C MET A 1 22.63 6.02 -14.54
N ARG A 2 22.91 7.09 -13.74
CA ARG A 2 24.25 7.30 -13.17
C ARG A 2 24.52 6.33 -12.04
N LEU A 3 25.78 5.84 -11.95
CA LEU A 3 26.19 4.88 -10.92
C LEU A 3 25.99 5.41 -9.49
N ASP A 4 26.34 6.67 -9.22
CA ASP A 4 26.14 7.28 -7.89
C ASP A 4 24.67 7.32 -7.47
N LYS A 5 23.77 7.58 -8.42
CA LYS A 5 22.32 7.53 -8.17
C LYS A 5 21.85 6.11 -7.89
N PHE A 6 22.33 5.14 -8.66
CA PHE A 6 21.99 3.73 -8.48
C PHE A 6 22.44 3.22 -7.11
N ILE A 7 23.73 3.41 -6.76
CA ILE A 7 24.28 2.98 -5.47
C ILE A 7 23.58 3.66 -4.28
N ALA A 8 23.31 4.98 -4.39
CA ALA A 8 22.56 5.69 -3.35
C ALA A 8 21.18 5.07 -3.11
N GLN A 9 20.52 4.68 -4.18
CA GLN A 9 19.19 4.03 -4.12
C GLN A 9 19.26 2.63 -3.53
N GLN A 10 20.26 1.83 -3.91
CA GLN A 10 20.42 0.47 -3.43
C GLN A 10 20.77 0.42 -1.93
N LEU A 11 21.65 1.32 -1.49
CA LEU A 11 22.11 1.35 -0.10
C LEU A 11 21.26 2.21 0.84
N GLY A 12 20.27 2.95 0.31
CA GLY A 12 19.45 3.86 1.13
C GLY A 12 20.25 5.05 1.69
N VAL A 13 21.26 5.54 0.95
CA VAL A 13 22.17 6.62 1.40
C VAL A 13 22.12 7.83 0.46
N SER A 14 22.73 8.95 0.88
CA SER A 14 22.87 10.11 0.01
C SER A 14 23.83 9.83 -1.16
N ARG A 15 23.67 10.56 -2.28
CA ARG A 15 24.57 10.44 -3.43
C ARG A 15 26.03 10.80 -3.08
N ALA A 16 26.24 11.67 -2.09
CA ALA A 16 27.58 12.02 -1.60
C ALA A 16 28.25 10.81 -0.92
N ILE A 17 27.51 10.06 -0.12
CA ILE A 17 27.96 8.80 0.50
C ILE A 17 28.22 7.76 -0.59
N ALA A 18 27.28 7.54 -1.50
CA ALA A 18 27.44 6.60 -2.61
C ALA A 18 28.69 6.90 -3.44
N GLY A 19 28.96 8.18 -3.71
CA GLY A 19 30.18 8.60 -4.41
C GLY A 19 31.47 8.29 -3.65
N ARG A 20 31.45 8.32 -2.30
CA ARG A 20 32.60 7.88 -1.48
C ARG A 20 32.82 6.38 -1.59
N GLU A 21 31.76 5.58 -1.52
CA GLU A 21 31.81 4.11 -1.64
C GLU A 21 32.37 3.68 -3.01
N ILE A 22 31.93 4.36 -4.09
CA ILE A 22 32.43 4.13 -5.45
C ILE A 22 33.94 4.45 -5.54
N ARG A 23 34.38 5.59 -5.03
CA ARG A 23 35.82 5.95 -5.01
C ARG A 23 36.66 5.04 -4.12
N ALA A 24 36.06 4.46 -3.09
CA ALA A 24 36.70 3.48 -2.21
C ALA A 24 36.88 2.09 -2.87
N SER A 25 36.57 1.95 -4.16
CA SER A 25 36.70 0.69 -4.92
C SER A 25 35.80 -0.46 -4.43
N ARG A 26 34.67 -0.12 -3.80
CA ARG A 26 33.70 -1.11 -3.28
C ARG A 26 32.66 -1.53 -4.31
N VAL A 27 32.64 -0.86 -5.47
CA VAL A 27 31.65 -1.11 -6.52
C VAL A 27 32.33 -1.65 -7.78
N THR A 28 31.82 -2.75 -8.30
CA THR A 28 32.20 -3.29 -9.61
C THR A 28 31.02 -3.21 -10.59
N VAL A 29 31.35 -3.05 -11.87
CA VAL A 29 30.41 -3.16 -12.99
C VAL A 29 30.97 -4.18 -13.96
N ASP A 30 30.23 -5.22 -14.25
CA ASP A 30 30.66 -6.38 -15.07
C ASP A 30 31.99 -6.99 -14.61
N GLY A 31 32.25 -6.99 -13.29
CA GLY A 31 33.44 -7.50 -12.65
C GLY A 31 34.60 -6.48 -12.53
N ASP A 32 34.53 -5.34 -13.19
CA ASP A 32 35.56 -4.31 -13.14
C ASP A 32 35.27 -3.23 -12.08
N ILE A 33 36.30 -2.84 -11.32
CA ILE A 33 36.18 -1.75 -10.34
C ILE A 33 35.95 -0.42 -11.07
N VAL A 34 34.83 0.24 -10.77
CA VAL A 34 34.48 1.57 -11.31
C VAL A 34 34.61 2.62 -10.21
N LYS A 35 35.44 3.63 -10.42
CA LYS A 35 35.68 4.78 -9.51
C LYS A 35 34.98 6.06 -9.95
N ASP A 36 34.44 6.09 -11.17
CA ASP A 36 33.70 7.24 -11.69
C ASP A 36 32.25 7.20 -11.22
N SER A 37 31.90 8.09 -10.31
CA SER A 37 30.53 8.24 -9.81
C SER A 37 29.52 8.65 -10.89
N ALA A 38 30.00 9.21 -12.01
CA ALA A 38 29.16 9.62 -13.13
C ALA A 38 28.98 8.54 -14.19
N PHE A 39 29.60 7.38 -14.03
CA PHE A 39 29.47 6.24 -14.95
C PHE A 39 28.00 5.97 -15.28
N LYS A 40 27.71 5.82 -16.56
CA LYS A 40 26.36 5.59 -17.06
C LYS A 40 26.06 4.10 -17.14
N LEU A 41 25.29 3.61 -16.19
CA LEU A 41 24.78 2.23 -16.21
C LEU A 41 23.78 2.03 -17.35
N GLN A 42 23.95 0.92 -18.05
CA GLN A 42 22.98 0.36 -18.99
C GLN A 42 22.20 -0.77 -18.30
N PRO A 43 21.01 -1.16 -18.80
CA PRO A 43 20.18 -2.20 -18.17
C PRO A 43 20.87 -3.56 -18.03
N GLU A 44 21.78 -3.89 -18.95
CA GLU A 44 22.51 -5.16 -19.01
C GLU A 44 23.71 -5.25 -18.07
N HIS A 45 24.22 -4.09 -17.55
CA HIS A 45 25.36 -4.12 -16.65
C HIS A 45 25.04 -4.82 -15.33
N GLN A 46 25.95 -5.69 -14.92
CA GLN A 46 25.90 -6.34 -13.60
C GLN A 46 26.71 -5.51 -12.60
N VAL A 47 26.05 -5.04 -11.56
CA VAL A 47 26.66 -4.20 -10.53
C VAL A 47 26.77 -4.96 -9.24
N GLU A 48 27.93 -4.92 -8.59
CA GLU A 48 28.16 -5.51 -7.28
C GLU A 48 28.66 -4.44 -6.29
N TYR A 49 28.31 -4.60 -5.03
CA TYR A 49 28.84 -3.82 -3.92
C TYR A 49 29.44 -4.78 -2.89
N ASP A 50 30.74 -4.62 -2.62
CA ASP A 50 31.52 -5.56 -1.78
C ASP A 50 31.34 -7.03 -2.19
N GLY A 51 31.29 -7.30 -3.50
CA GLY A 51 31.11 -8.63 -4.05
C GLY A 51 29.67 -9.16 -3.99
N ASN A 52 28.72 -8.39 -3.48
CA ASN A 52 27.32 -8.76 -3.48
C ASN A 52 26.59 -8.16 -4.68
N PRO A 53 25.89 -8.95 -5.49
CA PRO A 53 25.19 -8.46 -6.67
C PRO A 53 24.04 -7.53 -6.28
N LEU A 54 23.94 -6.39 -6.99
CA LEU A 54 22.87 -5.42 -6.87
C LEU A 54 21.97 -5.52 -8.10
N THR A 55 20.67 -5.71 -7.87
CA THR A 55 19.71 -5.86 -8.96
C THR A 55 19.31 -4.51 -9.54
N GLN A 56 19.55 -4.31 -10.84
CA GLN A 56 18.95 -3.21 -11.58
C GLN A 56 17.46 -3.50 -11.77
N GLN A 57 16.62 -2.72 -11.10
CA GLN A 57 15.17 -2.82 -11.31
C GLN A 57 14.76 -2.02 -12.54
N ASN A 58 14.22 -2.71 -13.51
CA ASN A 58 13.67 -2.14 -14.72
C ASN A 58 12.15 -2.03 -14.55
N GLY A 59 11.66 -0.82 -14.28
CA GLY A 59 10.24 -0.51 -14.20
C GLY A 59 9.66 -0.47 -12.79
N PRO A 60 8.41 -0.03 -12.68
CA PRO A 60 7.68 0.05 -11.42
C PRO A 60 7.28 -1.33 -10.90
N ARG A 61 7.15 -1.42 -9.57
CA ARG A 61 6.77 -2.65 -8.86
C ARG A 61 5.41 -2.50 -8.22
N TYR A 62 4.70 -3.62 -8.15
CA TYR A 62 3.35 -3.67 -7.60
C TYR A 62 3.16 -4.95 -6.83
N PHE A 63 2.80 -4.84 -5.55
CA PHE A 63 2.59 -5.99 -4.66
C PHE A 63 1.26 -5.90 -3.93
N MET A 64 0.73 -7.05 -3.59
CA MET A 64 -0.38 -7.26 -2.69
C MET A 64 0.15 -7.84 -1.39
N LEU A 65 -0.15 -7.21 -0.26
CA LEU A 65 0.19 -7.66 1.08
C LEU A 65 -1.09 -7.92 1.87
N ASN A 66 -1.15 -9.05 2.57
CA ASN A 66 -2.13 -9.27 3.62
C ASN A 66 -1.58 -8.73 4.95
N LYS A 67 -1.93 -7.48 5.26
CA LYS A 67 -1.42 -6.80 6.45
C LYS A 67 -2.01 -7.39 7.73
N PRO A 68 -1.20 -7.87 8.69
CA PRO A 68 -1.67 -8.21 10.02
C PRO A 68 -1.87 -6.95 10.89
N GLU A 69 -2.49 -7.11 12.04
CA GLU A 69 -2.58 -6.10 13.09
C GLU A 69 -1.19 -5.77 13.68
N GLY A 70 -1.01 -4.56 14.15
CA GLY A 70 0.19 -4.12 14.87
C GLY A 70 1.25 -3.43 13.99
N TYR A 71 1.00 -3.26 12.69
CA TYR A 71 1.91 -2.63 11.74
C TYR A 71 1.26 -1.40 11.10
N VAL A 72 2.06 -0.36 10.90
CA VAL A 72 1.61 0.88 10.23
C VAL A 72 1.96 0.86 8.75
N CYS A 73 1.16 1.54 7.94
CA CYS A 73 1.40 1.69 6.50
C CYS A 73 2.37 2.84 6.16
N SER A 74 2.93 3.51 7.15
CA SER A 74 4.00 4.48 6.96
C SER A 74 5.28 3.77 6.46
N THR A 75 6.10 4.47 5.71
CA THR A 75 7.43 3.99 5.29
C THR A 75 8.49 4.21 6.37
N ASP A 76 8.21 5.07 7.33
CA ASP A 76 9.07 5.38 8.48
C ASP A 76 8.17 5.75 9.67
N ASP A 77 8.38 5.07 10.80
CA ASP A 77 7.68 5.34 12.05
C ASP A 77 8.61 5.02 13.21
N PRO A 78 8.85 5.96 14.15
CA PRO A 78 9.79 5.75 15.26
C PRO A 78 9.25 4.81 16.34
N ASP A 79 7.92 4.64 16.43
CA ASP A 79 7.27 3.97 17.55
C ASP A 79 6.70 2.59 17.17
N HIS A 80 6.43 2.36 15.86
CA HIS A 80 5.74 1.15 15.41
C HIS A 80 6.46 0.51 14.22
N PRO A 81 6.42 -0.84 14.10
CA PRO A 81 6.91 -1.51 12.92
C PRO A 81 6.05 -1.17 11.71
N THR A 82 6.70 -1.02 10.56
CA THR A 82 6.01 -0.69 9.30
C THR A 82 5.76 -1.93 8.46
N VAL A 83 4.83 -1.82 7.50
CA VAL A 83 4.53 -2.90 6.55
C VAL A 83 5.71 -3.28 5.66
N LEU A 84 6.74 -2.44 5.55
CA LEU A 84 7.97 -2.78 4.83
C LEU A 84 8.72 -3.96 5.43
N TYR A 85 8.51 -4.26 6.71
CA TYR A 85 9.08 -5.42 7.40
C TYR A 85 8.79 -6.75 6.69
N PHE A 86 7.62 -6.87 6.06
CA PHE A 86 7.18 -8.10 5.40
C PHE A 86 7.74 -8.28 3.98
N LEU A 87 8.31 -7.23 3.39
CA LEU A 87 8.74 -7.24 2.00
C LEU A 87 10.22 -7.55 1.88
N ASP A 88 10.54 -8.72 1.33
CA ASP A 88 11.91 -9.12 1.00
C ASP A 88 12.24 -8.71 -0.44
N GLU A 89 12.32 -7.38 -0.64
CA GLU A 89 12.50 -6.77 -1.94
C GLU A 89 13.70 -5.83 -2.00
N PRO A 90 14.44 -5.79 -3.13
CA PRO A 90 15.50 -4.80 -3.31
C PRO A 90 14.93 -3.39 -3.19
N VAL A 91 15.70 -2.46 -2.58
CA VAL A 91 15.32 -1.05 -2.48
C VAL A 91 13.91 -0.88 -1.88
N VAL A 92 13.60 -1.67 -0.85
CA VAL A 92 12.28 -1.74 -0.21
C VAL A 92 11.78 -0.38 0.26
N HIS A 93 12.69 0.52 0.67
CA HIS A 93 12.35 1.86 1.16
C HIS A 93 11.72 2.79 0.11
N LYS A 94 11.71 2.40 -1.17
CA LYS A 94 10.97 3.12 -2.22
C LYS A 94 9.53 2.71 -2.36
N LEU A 95 9.17 1.55 -1.82
CA LEU A 95 7.80 1.07 -1.83
C LEU A 95 6.97 1.83 -0.80
N HIS A 96 5.78 2.22 -1.18
CA HIS A 96 4.80 2.87 -0.33
C HIS A 96 3.42 2.25 -0.50
N ALA A 97 2.57 2.40 0.52
CA ALA A 97 1.21 1.89 0.47
C ALA A 97 0.32 2.79 -0.41
N ALA A 98 -0.34 2.20 -1.41
CA ALA A 98 -1.40 2.82 -2.18
C ALA A 98 -2.74 2.59 -1.46
N GLY A 99 -3.08 3.49 -0.53
CA GLY A 99 -4.22 3.35 0.37
C GLY A 99 -3.85 2.69 1.69
N ARG A 100 -3.70 3.53 2.70
CA ARG A 100 -3.27 3.11 4.04
C ARG A 100 -4.38 2.40 4.80
N LEU A 101 -3.98 1.51 5.70
CA LEU A 101 -4.80 0.95 6.77
C LEU A 101 -4.25 1.40 8.13
N ASP A 102 -5.15 1.52 9.10
CA ASP A 102 -4.78 1.80 10.49
C ASP A 102 -4.00 0.62 11.09
N ILE A 103 -3.29 0.86 12.19
CA ILE A 103 -2.45 -0.15 12.86
C ILE A 103 -3.25 -1.39 13.28
N ASP A 104 -4.49 -1.21 13.68
CA ASP A 104 -5.42 -2.27 14.14
C ASP A 104 -6.31 -2.83 13.02
N THR A 105 -6.19 -2.34 11.80
CA THR A 105 -6.92 -2.83 10.62
C THR A 105 -6.07 -3.82 9.85
N THR A 106 -6.68 -4.91 9.40
CA THR A 106 -6.02 -5.98 8.65
C THR A 106 -6.45 -6.01 7.19
N GLY A 107 -5.77 -6.83 6.40
CA GLY A 107 -6.17 -7.16 5.03
C GLY A 107 -5.36 -6.50 3.95
N LEU A 108 -5.99 -6.25 2.82
CA LEU A 108 -5.34 -5.83 1.58
C LEU A 108 -4.65 -4.47 1.69
N VAL A 109 -3.35 -4.47 1.51
CA VAL A 109 -2.52 -3.27 1.24
C VAL A 109 -1.80 -3.47 -0.08
N LEU A 110 -1.91 -2.49 -0.97
CA LEU A 110 -1.16 -2.46 -2.22
C LEU A 110 0.11 -1.66 -2.02
N MET A 111 1.26 -2.25 -2.36
CA MET A 111 2.58 -1.63 -2.23
C MET A 111 3.16 -1.37 -3.61
N THR A 112 3.68 -0.18 -3.84
CA THR A 112 4.25 0.21 -5.14
C THR A 112 5.28 1.32 -5.00
N ASP A 113 6.14 1.47 -6.02
CA ASP A 113 6.98 2.65 -6.24
C ASP A 113 6.48 3.54 -7.40
N ASP A 114 5.30 3.24 -7.96
CA ASP A 114 4.61 4.05 -8.97
C ASP A 114 3.65 5.05 -8.33
N GLY A 115 4.10 6.29 -8.16
CA GLY A 115 3.28 7.34 -7.56
C GLY A 115 2.04 7.71 -8.35
N GLN A 116 2.05 7.58 -9.68
CA GLN A 116 0.88 7.88 -10.52
C GLN A 116 -0.19 6.80 -10.38
N TRP A 117 0.24 5.55 -10.36
CA TRP A 117 -0.67 4.42 -10.13
C TRP A 117 -1.29 4.49 -8.73
N SER A 118 -0.48 4.72 -7.71
CA SER A 118 -0.91 4.92 -6.34
C SER A 118 -1.93 6.07 -6.21
N HIS A 119 -1.69 7.19 -6.91
CA HIS A 119 -2.60 8.34 -6.91
C HIS A 119 -3.97 8.00 -7.51
N ARG A 120 -4.05 7.12 -8.52
CA ARG A 120 -5.34 6.66 -9.05
C ARG A 120 -6.19 5.90 -8.03
N ILE A 121 -5.54 5.23 -7.06
CA ILE A 121 -6.23 4.51 -5.99
C ILE A 121 -6.66 5.45 -4.86
N THR A 122 -5.80 6.41 -4.50
CA THR A 122 -5.95 7.21 -3.29
C THR A 122 -6.68 8.52 -3.49
N SER A 123 -6.70 9.06 -4.71
CA SER A 123 -7.35 10.33 -5.01
C SER A 123 -8.88 10.22 -4.95
N PRO A 124 -9.54 11.11 -4.19
CA PRO A 124 -11.01 11.14 -4.12
C PRO A 124 -11.71 11.34 -5.47
N ARG A 125 -11.00 11.91 -6.47
CA ARG A 125 -11.52 12.17 -7.82
C ARG A 125 -11.77 10.90 -8.62
N HIS A 126 -11.05 9.83 -8.33
CA HIS A 126 -11.16 8.56 -9.05
C HIS A 126 -12.21 7.61 -8.48
N HIS A 127 -12.81 7.96 -7.34
CA HIS A 127 -13.88 7.17 -6.70
C HIS A 127 -13.55 5.67 -6.58
N CYS A 128 -12.27 5.34 -6.36
CA CYS A 128 -11.85 3.96 -6.23
C CYS A 128 -12.51 3.30 -5.00
N GLU A 129 -13.35 2.32 -5.25
CA GLU A 129 -14.07 1.61 -4.19
C GLU A 129 -13.15 0.75 -3.34
N LYS A 130 -13.44 0.67 -2.04
CA LYS A 130 -12.79 -0.24 -1.09
C LYS A 130 -13.86 -0.99 -0.34
N THR A 131 -13.69 -2.30 -0.24
CA THR A 131 -14.63 -3.19 0.44
C THR A 131 -13.98 -3.75 1.70
N TYR A 132 -14.70 -3.61 2.80
CA TYR A 132 -14.27 -4.04 4.13
C TYR A 132 -15.21 -5.08 4.71
N ARG A 133 -14.63 -6.13 5.33
CA ARG A 133 -15.34 -6.98 6.26
C ARG A 133 -15.31 -6.32 7.63
N VAL A 134 -16.47 -6.16 8.25
CA VAL A 134 -16.64 -5.42 9.50
C VAL A 134 -17.32 -6.29 10.53
N THR A 135 -16.67 -6.44 11.69
CA THR A 135 -17.27 -7.08 12.86
C THR A 135 -17.76 -6.00 13.81
N LEU A 136 -19.02 -6.09 14.22
CA LEU A 136 -19.70 -5.11 15.05
C LEU A 136 -19.92 -5.65 16.47
N GLU A 137 -19.89 -4.75 17.45
CA GLU A 137 -20.17 -5.06 18.84
C GLU A 137 -21.64 -5.41 19.05
N SER A 138 -22.54 -4.72 18.36
CA SER A 138 -23.98 -4.90 18.45
C SER A 138 -24.58 -5.25 17.08
N PRO A 139 -25.76 -5.92 17.05
CA PRO A 139 -26.45 -6.16 15.79
C PRO A 139 -26.69 -4.87 15.01
N VAL A 140 -26.47 -4.93 13.71
CA VAL A 140 -26.77 -3.81 12.81
C VAL A 140 -28.28 -3.59 12.75
N SER A 141 -28.73 -2.32 12.82
CA SER A 141 -30.15 -1.99 12.69
C SER A 141 -30.63 -2.06 11.24
N ASP A 142 -31.91 -2.34 11.05
CA ASP A 142 -32.50 -2.57 9.71
C ASP A 142 -32.40 -1.36 8.77
N ASP A 143 -32.29 -0.15 9.31
CA ASP A 143 -32.20 1.10 8.54
C ASP A 143 -30.76 1.54 8.22
N THR A 144 -29.75 0.86 8.76
CA THR A 144 -28.34 1.26 8.57
C THR A 144 -27.94 1.24 7.09
N ALA A 145 -28.35 0.24 6.33
CA ALA A 145 -28.03 0.15 4.89
C ALA A 145 -28.58 1.35 4.10
N GLU A 146 -29.81 1.78 4.42
CA GLU A 146 -30.43 2.95 3.80
C GLU A 146 -29.74 4.25 4.21
N GLN A 147 -29.38 4.40 5.49
CA GLN A 147 -28.64 5.56 5.98
C GLN A 147 -27.28 5.67 5.28
N PHE A 148 -26.54 4.58 5.14
CA PHE A 148 -25.23 4.58 4.46
C PHE A 148 -25.36 4.84 2.96
N ALA A 149 -26.42 4.38 2.31
CA ALA A 149 -26.70 4.67 0.90
C ALA A 149 -27.01 6.15 0.66
N LYS A 150 -27.60 6.84 1.63
CA LYS A 150 -27.87 8.29 1.58
C LYS A 150 -26.65 9.12 2.00
N GLY A 151 -25.74 8.55 2.76
CA GLY A 151 -24.66 9.24 3.43
C GLY A 151 -25.01 9.64 4.85
N VAL A 152 -24.02 9.58 5.75
CA VAL A 152 -24.17 9.93 7.16
C VAL A 152 -23.26 11.10 7.54
N GLN A 153 -23.68 11.85 8.56
CA GLN A 153 -22.90 12.95 9.11
C GLN A 153 -21.85 12.40 10.07
N LEU A 154 -20.58 12.59 9.73
CA LEU A 154 -19.48 12.29 10.63
C LEU A 154 -19.21 13.46 11.57
N HIS A 155 -18.78 13.14 12.80
CA HIS A 155 -18.42 14.16 13.78
C HIS A 155 -17.30 15.07 13.24
N ASN A 156 -17.46 16.38 13.40
CA ASN A 156 -16.54 17.44 12.91
C ASN A 156 -16.31 17.49 11.37
N GLU A 157 -17.18 16.87 10.59
CA GLU A 157 -17.18 17.00 9.13
C GLU A 157 -18.30 17.93 8.67
N LYS A 158 -18.11 18.63 7.55
CA LYS A 158 -19.14 19.52 6.99
C LYS A 158 -20.11 18.76 6.10
N ASP A 159 -19.59 17.83 5.32
CA ASP A 159 -20.36 17.14 4.30
C ASP A 159 -20.69 15.70 4.75
N LEU A 160 -21.84 15.23 4.31
CA LEU A 160 -22.20 13.81 4.45
C LEU A 160 -21.16 12.90 3.78
N THR A 161 -21.05 11.67 4.25
CA THR A 161 -20.29 10.66 3.54
C THR A 161 -20.91 10.41 2.16
N LYS A 162 -20.08 10.02 1.19
CA LYS A 162 -20.59 9.55 -0.11
C LYS A 162 -21.44 8.28 0.09
N PRO A 163 -22.38 8.01 -0.84
CA PRO A 163 -23.15 6.78 -0.81
C PRO A 163 -22.26 5.56 -0.65
N ALA A 164 -22.61 4.70 0.29
CA ALA A 164 -21.92 3.46 0.58
C ALA A 164 -22.88 2.28 0.50
N VAL A 165 -22.35 1.09 0.17
CA VAL A 165 -23.14 -0.14 0.05
C VAL A 165 -22.85 -1.05 1.23
N LEU A 166 -23.88 -1.38 2.00
CA LEU A 166 -23.81 -2.29 3.13
C LEU A 166 -24.48 -3.62 2.77
N GLU A 167 -23.74 -4.71 2.92
CA GLU A 167 -24.23 -6.08 2.82
C GLU A 167 -24.21 -6.72 4.21
N ILE A 168 -25.35 -7.18 4.69
CA ILE A 168 -25.47 -7.84 5.99
C ILE A 168 -25.28 -9.34 5.78
N ILE A 169 -24.22 -9.92 6.39
CA ILE A 169 -23.91 -11.34 6.32
C ILE A 169 -24.52 -12.05 7.53
N THR A 170 -24.27 -11.51 8.71
CA THR A 170 -24.95 -11.84 9.96
C THR A 170 -25.26 -10.52 10.71
N PRO A 171 -26.06 -10.54 11.79
CA PRO A 171 -26.38 -9.30 12.51
C PRO A 171 -25.15 -8.48 12.98
N THR A 172 -24.02 -9.13 13.25
CA THR A 172 -22.78 -8.49 13.73
C THR A 172 -21.60 -8.61 12.76
N ASP A 173 -21.82 -9.16 11.57
CA ASP A 173 -20.79 -9.35 10.56
C ASP A 173 -21.32 -8.86 9.21
N VAL A 174 -20.73 -7.78 8.73
CA VAL A 174 -21.21 -7.07 7.54
C VAL A 174 -20.06 -6.77 6.57
N ARG A 175 -20.40 -6.46 5.33
CA ARG A 175 -19.47 -5.98 4.32
C ARG A 175 -19.87 -4.57 3.91
N LEU A 176 -18.94 -3.63 3.98
CA LEU A 176 -19.14 -2.24 3.61
C LEU A 176 -18.23 -1.84 2.46
N THR A 177 -18.81 -1.31 1.39
CA THR A 177 -18.09 -0.74 0.25
C THR A 177 -18.24 0.78 0.26
N ILE A 178 -17.12 1.49 0.29
CA ILE A 178 -17.02 2.95 0.26
C ILE A 178 -16.20 3.42 -0.94
N SER A 179 -16.48 4.61 -1.46
CA SER A 179 -15.78 5.21 -2.62
C SER A 179 -14.92 6.43 -2.26
N GLU A 180 -14.63 6.60 -0.99
CA GLU A 180 -13.78 7.65 -0.43
C GLU A 180 -12.91 7.08 0.69
N GLY A 181 -12.07 7.87 1.31
CA GLY A 181 -11.17 7.41 2.35
C GLY A 181 -10.87 8.50 3.38
N ARG A 182 -11.89 8.94 4.12
CA ARG A 182 -11.71 9.87 5.24
C ARG A 182 -11.04 9.15 6.41
N TYR A 183 -10.43 9.94 7.29
CA TYR A 183 -9.79 9.42 8.49
C TYR A 183 -10.75 8.55 9.32
N HIS A 184 -10.36 7.30 9.59
CA HIS A 184 -11.14 6.29 10.32
C HIS A 184 -12.61 6.17 9.84
N GLN A 185 -12.85 6.28 8.55
CA GLN A 185 -14.20 6.46 8.01
C GLN A 185 -15.16 5.35 8.39
N VAL A 186 -14.78 4.08 8.22
CA VAL A 186 -15.68 2.94 8.51
C VAL A 186 -16.07 2.94 9.99
N LYS A 187 -15.13 3.08 10.89
CA LYS A 187 -15.37 3.16 12.34
C LYS A 187 -16.29 4.31 12.69
N ARG A 188 -16.07 5.48 12.12
CA ARG A 188 -16.86 6.69 12.36
C ARG A 188 -18.27 6.60 11.77
N MET A 189 -18.43 5.93 10.63
CA MET A 189 -19.77 5.70 10.04
C MET A 189 -20.64 4.83 10.95
N PHE A 190 -20.10 3.73 11.48
CA PHE A 190 -20.84 2.90 12.42
C PHE A 190 -21.10 3.60 13.75
N ALA A 191 -20.15 4.39 14.25
CA ALA A 191 -20.36 5.25 15.43
C ALA A 191 -21.52 6.24 15.23
N ALA A 192 -21.65 6.82 14.03
CA ALA A 192 -22.72 7.76 13.68
C ALA A 192 -24.14 7.12 13.74
N VAL A 193 -24.24 5.80 13.59
CA VAL A 193 -25.49 5.05 13.72
C VAL A 193 -25.61 4.28 15.06
N GLY A 194 -24.75 4.63 16.03
CA GLY A 194 -24.84 4.09 17.41
C GLY A 194 -24.25 2.69 17.57
N ASN A 195 -23.36 2.25 16.68
CA ASN A 195 -22.68 0.97 16.78
C ASN A 195 -21.16 1.14 16.93
N HIS A 196 -20.46 0.07 17.25
CA HIS A 196 -19.02 0.05 17.42
C HIS A 196 -18.36 -1.06 16.59
N VAL A 197 -17.31 -0.71 15.85
CA VAL A 197 -16.50 -1.66 15.07
C VAL A 197 -15.46 -2.30 15.99
N VAL A 198 -15.53 -3.63 16.13
CA VAL A 198 -14.59 -4.43 16.93
C VAL A 198 -13.57 -5.17 16.07
N GLY A 199 -13.83 -5.31 14.76
CA GLY A 199 -12.91 -5.90 13.80
C GLY A 199 -13.09 -5.27 12.43
N LEU A 200 -11.98 -5.01 11.72
CA LEU A 200 -11.99 -4.38 10.41
C LEU A 200 -10.91 -5.00 9.52
N HIS A 201 -11.35 -5.50 8.36
CA HIS A 201 -10.48 -6.18 7.40
C HIS A 201 -10.80 -5.74 5.98
N ARG A 202 -9.82 -5.19 5.26
CA ARG A 202 -10.04 -4.79 3.87
C ARG A 202 -9.89 -5.98 2.93
N GLU A 203 -10.95 -6.33 2.22
CA GLU A 203 -10.99 -7.46 1.29
C GLU A 203 -10.66 -7.07 -0.15
N ARG A 204 -10.96 -5.81 -0.56
CA ARG A 204 -10.88 -5.38 -1.96
C ARG A 204 -10.54 -3.90 -2.11
N ILE A 205 -9.80 -3.57 -3.14
CA ILE A 205 -9.56 -2.21 -3.65
C ILE A 205 -9.85 -2.21 -5.16
N GLY A 206 -10.88 -1.49 -5.58
CA GLY A 206 -11.32 -1.52 -6.98
C GLY A 206 -11.70 -2.94 -7.42
N ALA A 207 -11.07 -3.43 -8.48
CA ALA A 207 -11.23 -4.81 -8.96
C ALA A 207 -10.22 -5.80 -8.34
N ILE A 208 -9.30 -5.33 -7.50
CA ILE A 208 -8.25 -6.17 -6.89
C ILE A 208 -8.78 -6.74 -5.58
N GLU A 209 -8.95 -8.05 -5.53
CA GLU A 209 -9.35 -8.80 -4.34
C GLU A 209 -8.12 -9.36 -3.62
N LEU A 210 -8.16 -9.37 -2.27
CA LEU A 210 -7.12 -10.02 -1.49
C LEU A 210 -7.09 -11.52 -1.81
N ASP A 211 -5.91 -12.00 -2.20
CA ASP A 211 -5.71 -13.42 -2.49
C ASP A 211 -5.96 -14.27 -1.24
N PRO A 212 -6.91 -15.21 -1.26
CA PRO A 212 -7.24 -16.04 -0.11
C PRO A 212 -6.10 -16.97 0.32
N ASP A 213 -5.14 -17.23 -0.57
CA ASP A 213 -3.96 -18.06 -0.28
C ASP A 213 -2.85 -17.30 0.47
N LEU A 214 -2.95 -15.96 0.59
CA LEU A 214 -2.01 -15.17 1.38
C LEU A 214 -2.40 -15.18 2.86
N ALA A 215 -1.57 -15.80 3.70
CA ALA A 215 -1.67 -15.69 5.15
C ALA A 215 -1.30 -14.26 5.62
N PRO A 216 -1.71 -13.85 6.84
CA PRO A 216 -1.28 -12.59 7.42
C PRO A 216 0.25 -12.42 7.38
N GLY A 217 0.73 -11.29 6.86
CA GLY A 217 2.15 -11.00 6.68
C GLY A 217 2.76 -11.51 5.37
N GLU A 218 2.02 -12.29 4.59
CA GLU A 218 2.48 -12.73 3.28
C GLU A 218 2.12 -11.72 2.18
N TYR A 219 2.93 -11.70 1.12
CA TYR A 219 2.72 -10.84 -0.04
C TYR A 219 3.05 -11.57 -1.34
N ARG A 220 2.57 -11.05 -2.45
CA ARG A 220 2.94 -11.47 -3.81
C ARG A 220 2.95 -10.28 -4.78
N PRO A 221 3.65 -10.39 -5.92
CA PRO A 221 3.45 -9.45 -7.03
C PRO A 221 2.00 -9.45 -7.52
N LEU A 222 1.52 -8.29 -7.96
CA LEU A 222 0.26 -8.20 -8.69
C LEU A 222 0.42 -8.79 -10.09
N THR A 223 -0.68 -9.35 -10.61
CA THR A 223 -0.75 -9.75 -12.01
C THR A 223 -0.86 -8.53 -12.92
N GLU A 224 -0.54 -8.68 -14.21
CA GLU A 224 -0.71 -7.62 -15.20
C GLU A 224 -2.16 -7.15 -15.29
N GLU A 225 -3.13 -8.06 -15.17
CA GLU A 225 -4.56 -7.76 -15.16
C GLU A 225 -4.95 -6.91 -13.94
N GLU A 226 -4.46 -7.27 -12.75
CA GLU A 226 -4.68 -6.49 -11.52
C GLU A 226 -4.11 -5.08 -11.64
N ILE A 227 -2.88 -4.95 -12.14
CA ILE A 227 -2.22 -3.65 -12.36
C ILE A 227 -3.03 -2.79 -13.35
N ALA A 228 -3.44 -3.37 -14.46
CA ALA A 228 -4.19 -2.68 -15.52
C ALA A 228 -5.61 -2.29 -15.09
N SER A 229 -6.20 -2.98 -14.11
CA SER A 229 -7.55 -2.69 -13.62
C SER A 229 -7.67 -1.34 -12.92
N VAL A 230 -6.57 -0.79 -12.41
CA VAL A 230 -6.56 0.48 -11.68
C VAL A 230 -6.71 1.67 -12.63
N GLY A 231 -7.74 2.48 -12.40
CA GLY A 231 -8.08 3.65 -13.21
C GLY A 231 -9.06 3.35 -14.35
N LEU A 232 -9.52 2.11 -14.47
CA LEU A 232 -10.68 1.78 -15.31
C LEU A 232 -11.97 2.08 -14.54
N PRO A 233 -13.04 2.53 -15.21
CA PRO A 233 -14.34 2.68 -14.56
C PRO A 233 -14.82 1.31 -14.05
N SER A 234 -15.38 1.30 -12.84
CA SER A 234 -16.03 0.12 -12.27
C SER A 234 -17.17 -0.32 -13.22
N ARG A 235 -17.17 -1.59 -13.59
CA ARG A 235 -18.24 -2.17 -14.42
C ARG A 235 -19.48 -2.43 -13.61
#